data_8db2bbfc904d5d5093c6f792cd10152a
#
_entry.id   8db2bbfc904d5d5093c6f792cd10152a
#
_cell.length_a   1.000
_cell.length_b   1.000
_cell.length_c   1.000
_cell.angle_alpha   90.00
_cell.angle_beta   90.00
_cell.angle_gamma   90.00
#
_symmetry.space_group_name_H-M   'P 1'
#
loop_
_entity.id
_entity.type
_entity.pdbx_description
1 polymer ?
#
loop_
_entity_poly.entity_id
_entity_poly.type
_entity_poly.pdbx_seq_one_letter_code
_entity_poly.pdbx_strand_id
1 'polypeptide(L)'
;VSNEHVFGFGSLVGLGALAQFLSRPPFAASEAYPCHLHDHRRLWNIARDNSHDLPGRPYFVDDDGERLDIFVTAVNIRPAQGSTVNGVVFPVTGAQLALLDIREANYDRIRVDGAVAPGLPGRIWTYRGKALAEAWFAQGAATGKAVVNAHYHTIVTDAFASHGKEFLTEYHATTEAPTVPIRPLQTA
;
A
#
# COMPACT_ATOMS: atom_id res chain seq x y z
N VAL A 1 6.19 -7.59 -24.80
CA VAL A 1 6.77 -7.13 -23.52
C VAL A 1 5.93 -5.98 -23.04
N SER A 2 5.39 -6.07 -21.81
CA SER A 2 4.61 -4.98 -21.23
C SER A 2 5.53 -3.78 -20.97
N ASN A 3 5.11 -2.59 -21.41
CA ASN A 3 5.80 -1.33 -21.10
C ASN A 3 5.19 -0.63 -19.87
N GLU A 4 4.36 -1.36 -19.11
CA GLU A 4 3.72 -0.86 -17.89
C GLU A 4 4.33 -1.51 -16.67
N HIS A 5 4.71 -0.71 -15.70
CA HIS A 5 5.24 -1.15 -14.41
C HIS A 5 4.47 -0.49 -13.28
N VAL A 6 4.50 -1.12 -12.10
CA VAL A 6 3.98 -0.52 -10.87
C VAL A 6 5.09 -0.48 -9.83
N PHE A 7 5.23 0.65 -9.15
CA PHE A 7 6.03 0.79 -7.94
C PHE A 7 5.14 0.55 -6.73
N GLY A 8 5.38 -0.56 -6.03
CA GLY A 8 4.74 -0.91 -4.76
C GLY A 8 5.55 -0.38 -3.58
N PHE A 9 4.85 0.23 -2.60
CA PHE A 9 5.47 0.82 -1.41
C PHE A 9 4.84 0.34 -0.10
N GLY A 10 3.84 -0.52 -0.15
CA GLY A 10 3.11 -1.12 0.97
C GLY A 10 2.96 -2.62 0.77
N SER A 11 1.74 -3.16 0.91
CA SER A 11 1.48 -4.60 0.72
C SER A 11 1.81 -5.11 -0.69
N LEU A 12 1.90 -4.24 -1.70
CA LEU A 12 2.32 -4.59 -3.06
C LEU A 12 3.81 -4.98 -3.17
N VAL A 13 4.61 -4.74 -2.14
CA VAL A 13 6.01 -5.19 -2.03
C VAL A 13 6.09 -6.72 -1.87
N GLY A 14 5.05 -7.35 -1.34
CA GLY A 14 4.95 -8.80 -1.17
C GLY A 14 4.67 -9.54 -2.48
N LEU A 15 5.71 -9.77 -3.29
CA LEU A 15 5.60 -10.30 -4.65
C LEU A 15 4.91 -11.66 -4.74
N GLY A 16 5.01 -12.52 -3.72
CA GLY A 16 4.33 -13.82 -3.70
C GLY A 16 2.80 -13.68 -3.66
N ALA A 17 2.27 -12.92 -2.72
CA ALA A 17 0.85 -12.62 -2.60
C ALA A 17 0.33 -11.83 -3.81
N LEU A 18 1.15 -10.91 -4.34
CA LEU A 18 0.83 -10.14 -5.54
C LEU A 18 0.70 -11.03 -6.78
N ALA A 19 1.61 -11.99 -6.98
CA ALA A 19 1.55 -12.91 -8.11
C ALA A 19 0.27 -13.77 -8.06
N GLN A 20 -0.12 -14.25 -6.86
CA GLN A 20 -1.38 -14.97 -6.65
C GLN A 20 -2.60 -14.11 -7.01
N PHE A 21 -2.63 -12.87 -6.50
CA PHE A 21 -3.71 -11.92 -6.80
C PHE A 21 -3.84 -11.64 -8.32
N LEU A 22 -2.73 -11.49 -9.02
CA LEU A 22 -2.68 -11.22 -10.46
C LEU A 22 -2.83 -12.50 -11.31
N SER A 23 -3.05 -13.66 -10.69
CA SER A 23 -3.19 -14.97 -11.36
C SER A 23 -2.05 -15.24 -12.36
N ARG A 24 -0.79 -14.98 -11.93
CA ARG A 24 0.41 -15.17 -12.73
C ARG A 24 1.45 -16.05 -12.02
N PRO A 25 2.42 -16.64 -12.76
CA PRO A 25 3.60 -17.23 -12.16
C PRO A 25 4.36 -16.24 -11.25
N PRO A 26 5.15 -16.73 -10.28
CA PRO A 26 6.03 -15.87 -9.49
C PRO A 26 6.89 -14.96 -10.37
N PHE A 27 7.13 -13.74 -9.89
CA PHE A 27 8.01 -12.81 -10.57
C PHE A 27 9.45 -13.32 -10.55
N ALA A 28 10.12 -13.28 -11.70
CA ALA A 28 11.56 -13.50 -11.74
C ALA A 28 12.30 -12.30 -11.13
N ALA A 29 13.47 -12.53 -10.53
CA ALA A 29 14.29 -11.48 -9.95
C ALA A 29 14.72 -10.40 -10.98
N SER A 30 14.78 -10.77 -12.25
CA SER A 30 15.05 -9.83 -13.35
C SER A 30 13.83 -9.00 -13.79
N GLU A 31 12.62 -9.37 -13.36
CA GLU A 31 11.37 -8.68 -13.71
C GLU A 31 10.91 -7.74 -12.60
N ALA A 32 11.05 -8.16 -11.33
CA ALA A 32 10.60 -7.40 -10.18
C ALA A 32 11.73 -7.29 -9.16
N TYR A 33 12.09 -6.08 -8.79
CA TYR A 33 13.28 -5.83 -7.96
C TYR A 33 13.10 -4.59 -7.08
N PRO A 34 13.83 -4.56 -5.95
CA PRO A 34 13.90 -3.41 -5.06
C PRO A 34 14.39 -2.16 -5.79
N CYS A 35 13.77 -1.03 -5.51
CA CYS A 35 14.14 0.28 -6.04
C CYS A 35 13.63 1.40 -5.11
N HIS A 36 13.84 2.64 -5.50
CA HIS A 36 13.50 3.81 -4.71
C HIS A 36 12.58 4.74 -5.49
N LEU A 37 11.66 5.39 -4.79
CA LEU A 37 10.86 6.50 -5.30
C LEU A 37 11.35 7.78 -4.61
N HIS A 38 11.91 8.70 -5.39
CA HIS A 38 12.43 9.99 -4.92
C HIS A 38 11.31 11.03 -4.78
N ASP A 39 11.59 12.05 -3.97
CA ASP A 39 10.69 13.17 -3.69
C ASP A 39 9.33 12.76 -3.11
N HIS A 40 9.33 11.63 -2.38
CA HIS A 40 8.16 11.12 -1.66
C HIS A 40 8.52 10.67 -0.26
N ARG A 41 7.55 10.78 0.66
CA ARG A 41 7.59 10.19 1.99
C ARG A 41 6.46 9.19 2.16
N ARG A 42 6.67 8.18 3.00
CA ARG A 42 5.69 7.15 3.34
C ARG A 42 5.14 7.39 4.74
N LEU A 43 3.83 7.27 4.90
CA LEU A 43 3.15 7.50 6.16
C LEU A 43 1.82 6.72 6.22
N TRP A 44 1.25 6.62 7.41
CA TRP A 44 -0.01 5.96 7.67
C TRP A 44 -1.13 7.00 7.85
N ASN A 45 -1.64 7.57 6.77
CA ASN A 45 -2.52 8.72 6.81
C ASN A 45 -3.71 8.67 5.86
N ILE A 46 -4.08 7.50 5.42
CA ILE A 46 -5.36 7.25 4.74
C ILE A 46 -6.14 6.20 5.50
N ALA A 47 -7.45 6.23 5.37
CA ALA A 47 -8.30 5.23 5.97
C ALA A 47 -9.46 4.85 5.04
N ARG A 48 -10.09 3.72 5.34
CA ARG A 48 -11.44 3.40 4.88
C ARG A 48 -12.40 3.51 6.05
N ASP A 49 -13.58 4.01 5.79
CA ASP A 49 -14.68 3.97 6.73
C ASP A 49 -15.25 2.54 6.79
N ASN A 50 -15.21 1.91 7.97
CA ASN A 50 -15.70 0.55 8.14
C ASN A 50 -17.24 0.45 8.10
N SER A 51 -17.96 1.57 8.18
CA SER A 51 -19.44 1.61 8.05
C SER A 51 -19.90 1.42 6.62
N HIS A 52 -19.03 1.59 5.62
CA HIS A 52 -19.33 1.46 4.20
C HIS A 52 -18.87 0.11 3.64
N ASP A 53 -19.75 -0.53 2.86
CA ASP A 53 -19.41 -1.75 2.14
C ASP A 53 -18.47 -1.43 0.97
N LEU A 54 -17.40 -2.20 0.86
CA LEU A 54 -16.49 -2.15 -0.28
C LEU A 54 -16.51 -3.50 -1.00
N PRO A 55 -16.77 -3.53 -2.31
CA PRO A 55 -16.80 -4.78 -3.07
C PRO A 55 -15.53 -5.62 -2.85
N GLY A 56 -15.72 -6.89 -2.49
CA GLY A 56 -14.62 -7.83 -2.27
C GLY A 56 -13.78 -7.58 -1.02
N ARG A 57 -14.22 -6.70 -0.11
CA ARG A 57 -13.53 -6.45 1.17
C ARG A 57 -14.48 -6.66 2.35
N PRO A 58 -14.16 -7.56 3.28
CA PRO A 58 -14.98 -7.75 4.48
C PRO A 58 -14.89 -6.48 5.36
N TYR A 59 -15.93 -6.26 6.14
CA TYR A 59 -15.89 -5.28 7.22
C TYR A 59 -15.39 -5.91 8.52
N PHE A 60 -15.07 -5.08 9.50
CA PHE A 60 -14.59 -5.52 10.80
C PHE A 60 -15.70 -5.45 11.84
N VAL A 61 -15.71 -6.44 12.73
CA VAL A 61 -16.71 -6.61 13.79
C VAL A 61 -16.03 -6.70 15.14
N ASP A 62 -16.83 -6.48 16.20
CA ASP A 62 -16.47 -6.77 17.59
C ASP A 62 -16.71 -8.25 17.96
N ASP A 63 -16.54 -8.59 19.23
CA ASP A 63 -16.71 -9.96 19.75
C ASP A 63 -18.17 -10.45 19.68
N ASP A 64 -19.13 -9.54 19.60
CA ASP A 64 -20.56 -9.84 19.49
C ASP A 64 -21.01 -9.94 18.00
N GLY A 65 -20.10 -9.71 17.05
CA GLY A 65 -20.35 -9.73 15.62
C GLY A 65 -20.95 -8.43 15.07
N GLU A 66 -21.03 -7.38 15.91
CA GLU A 66 -21.53 -6.08 15.48
C GLU A 66 -20.44 -5.29 14.73
N ARG A 67 -20.84 -4.57 13.68
CA ARG A 67 -19.92 -3.78 12.86
C ARG A 67 -19.29 -2.66 13.70
N LEU A 68 -17.94 -2.63 13.72
CA LEU A 68 -17.19 -1.59 14.41
C LEU A 68 -17.32 -0.22 13.72
N ASP A 69 -17.62 0.81 14.51
CA ASP A 69 -17.61 2.23 14.07
C ASP A 69 -16.18 2.79 14.13
N ILE A 70 -15.36 2.42 13.15
CA ILE A 70 -13.94 2.76 13.05
C ILE A 70 -13.52 3.16 11.63
N PHE A 71 -12.39 3.86 11.55
CA PHE A 71 -11.68 4.15 10.30
C PHE A 71 -10.40 3.31 10.24
N VAL A 72 -10.33 2.40 9.27
CA VAL A 72 -9.21 1.44 9.15
C VAL A 72 -8.09 2.05 8.31
N THR A 73 -6.99 2.37 8.98
CA THR A 73 -5.86 3.09 8.41
C THR A 73 -4.96 2.20 7.56
N ALA A 74 -4.43 2.76 6.48
CA ALA A 74 -3.47 2.13 5.60
C ALA A 74 -2.28 3.05 5.28
N VAL A 75 -1.20 2.45 4.74
CA VAL A 75 0.01 3.17 4.32
C VAL A 75 -0.23 3.95 3.03
N ASN A 76 0.35 5.14 2.95
CA ASN A 76 0.26 6.07 1.82
C ASN A 76 1.63 6.65 1.48
N ILE A 77 1.75 7.26 0.30
CA ILE A 77 2.86 8.14 -0.06
C ILE A 77 2.35 9.53 -0.37
N ARG A 78 3.16 10.53 -0.06
CA ARG A 78 2.92 11.94 -0.42
C ARG A 78 4.19 12.57 -1.00
N PRO A 79 4.04 13.53 -1.92
CA PRO A 79 5.18 14.32 -2.38
C PRO A 79 5.92 14.97 -1.20
N ALA A 80 7.25 14.84 -1.19
CA ALA A 80 8.12 15.45 -0.19
C ALA A 80 9.52 15.60 -0.78
N GLN A 81 9.84 16.78 -1.27
CA GLN A 81 11.11 17.09 -1.92
C GLN A 81 12.30 16.67 -1.06
N GLY A 82 13.26 15.98 -1.67
CA GLY A 82 14.46 15.48 -1.00
C GLY A 82 14.27 14.22 -0.17
N SER A 83 13.05 13.73 0.02
CA SER A 83 12.77 12.46 0.68
C SER A 83 12.79 11.31 -0.32
N THR A 84 13.06 10.10 0.17
CA THR A 84 13.09 8.89 -0.67
C THR A 84 12.45 7.74 0.10
N VAL A 85 11.67 6.92 -0.57
CA VAL A 85 11.10 5.70 -0.02
C VAL A 85 11.52 4.48 -0.83
N ASN A 86 11.86 3.39 -0.15
CA ASN A 86 12.13 2.13 -0.81
C ASN A 86 10.83 1.39 -1.16
N GLY A 87 10.90 0.55 -2.18
CA GLY A 87 9.78 -0.25 -2.66
C GLY A 87 10.23 -1.25 -3.71
N VAL A 88 9.28 -1.83 -4.41
CA VAL A 88 9.55 -2.81 -5.46
C VAL A 88 8.86 -2.37 -6.75
N VAL A 89 9.58 -2.39 -7.86
CA VAL A 89 9.00 -2.22 -9.18
C VAL A 89 8.73 -3.58 -9.81
N PHE A 90 7.58 -3.74 -10.47
CA PHE A 90 7.20 -4.98 -11.15
C PHE A 90 6.39 -4.69 -12.42
N PRO A 91 6.52 -5.54 -13.47
CA PRO A 91 5.79 -5.38 -14.72
C PRO A 91 4.34 -5.83 -14.56
N VAL A 92 3.44 -5.16 -15.27
CA VAL A 92 2.02 -5.52 -15.34
C VAL A 92 1.51 -5.41 -16.79
N THR A 93 0.53 -6.24 -17.13
CA THR A 93 -0.28 -6.04 -18.34
C THR A 93 -1.37 -4.98 -18.09
N GLY A 94 -1.99 -4.45 -19.16
CA GLY A 94 -3.13 -3.54 -19.00
C GLY A 94 -4.29 -4.15 -18.21
N ALA A 95 -4.57 -5.44 -18.40
CA ALA A 95 -5.60 -6.14 -17.62
C ALA A 95 -5.23 -6.27 -16.13
N GLN A 96 -3.97 -6.58 -15.81
CA GLN A 96 -3.49 -6.64 -14.43
C GLN A 96 -3.51 -5.26 -13.76
N LEU A 97 -3.19 -4.20 -14.52
CA LEU A 97 -3.27 -2.83 -14.01
C LEU A 97 -4.71 -2.44 -13.67
N ALA A 98 -5.70 -2.85 -14.48
CA ALA A 98 -7.11 -2.64 -14.18
C ALA A 98 -7.56 -3.41 -12.92
N LEU A 99 -7.06 -4.63 -12.70
CA LEU A 99 -7.32 -5.37 -11.45
C LEU A 99 -6.72 -4.68 -10.22
N LEU A 100 -5.52 -4.10 -10.37
CA LEU A 100 -4.90 -3.31 -9.29
C LEU A 100 -5.70 -2.03 -9.00
N ASP A 101 -6.25 -1.35 -10.00
CA ASP A 101 -7.10 -0.18 -9.79
C ASP A 101 -8.35 -0.51 -8.94
N ILE A 102 -8.94 -1.68 -9.15
CA ILE A 102 -10.06 -2.17 -8.34
C ILE A 102 -9.59 -2.48 -6.91
N ARG A 103 -8.46 -3.17 -6.77
CA ARG A 103 -7.89 -3.49 -5.46
C ARG A 103 -7.53 -2.24 -4.66
N GLU A 104 -6.93 -1.25 -5.30
CA GLU A 104 -6.44 -0.02 -4.68
C GLU A 104 -7.49 1.12 -4.72
N ALA A 105 -8.78 0.78 -4.51
CA ALA A 105 -9.93 1.69 -4.65
C ALA A 105 -9.83 2.99 -3.82
N ASN A 106 -9.08 2.99 -2.71
CA ASN A 106 -8.83 4.16 -1.86
C ASN A 106 -7.68 5.04 -2.34
N TYR A 107 -7.08 4.70 -3.48
CA TYR A 107 -5.94 5.41 -4.05
C TYR A 107 -6.24 5.88 -5.46
N ASP A 108 -5.55 6.93 -5.87
CA ASP A 108 -5.43 7.36 -7.26
C ASP A 108 -4.15 6.79 -7.86
N ARG A 109 -4.23 6.18 -9.04
CA ARG A 109 -3.06 5.78 -9.79
C ARG A 109 -2.38 7.00 -10.38
N ILE A 110 -1.11 7.20 -10.08
CA ILE A 110 -0.29 8.31 -10.55
C ILE A 110 0.96 7.82 -11.27
N ARG A 111 1.46 8.62 -12.21
CA ARG A 111 2.66 8.32 -12.98
C ARG A 111 3.92 8.85 -12.28
N VAL A 112 4.97 8.02 -12.20
CA VAL A 112 6.19 8.32 -11.42
C VAL A 112 7.49 7.94 -12.14
N ASP A 113 7.49 7.74 -13.47
CA ASP A 113 8.66 7.24 -14.21
C ASP A 113 9.92 8.09 -14.00
N GLY A 114 9.79 9.40 -13.85
CA GLY A 114 10.92 10.28 -13.63
C GLY A 114 11.50 10.24 -12.20
N ALA A 115 10.78 9.62 -11.26
CA ALA A 115 11.15 9.57 -9.84
C ALA A 115 11.62 8.18 -9.38
N VAL A 116 11.44 7.14 -10.20
CA VAL A 116 11.83 5.75 -9.89
C VAL A 116 13.04 5.35 -10.74
N ALA A 117 13.89 4.50 -10.19
CA ALA A 117 15.12 3.89 -10.74
C ALA A 117 15.48 4.29 -12.18
N PRO A 118 16.61 5.00 -12.39
CA PRO A 118 17.00 5.47 -13.72
C PRO A 118 17.08 4.32 -14.73
N GLY A 119 16.56 4.54 -15.92
CA GLY A 119 16.75 3.63 -17.04
C GLY A 119 15.70 2.52 -17.18
N LEU A 120 14.61 2.54 -16.40
CA LEU A 120 13.48 1.63 -16.67
C LEU A 120 12.72 2.10 -17.93
N PRO A 121 12.63 1.25 -18.97
CA PRO A 121 11.82 1.58 -20.14
C PRO A 121 10.33 1.47 -19.81
N GLY A 122 9.52 2.39 -20.36
CA GLY A 122 8.08 2.34 -20.25
C GLY A 122 7.51 3.26 -19.18
N ARG A 123 6.27 3.01 -18.79
CA ARG A 123 5.53 3.81 -17.82
C ARG A 123 5.57 3.14 -16.45
N ILE A 124 5.84 3.94 -15.41
CA ILE A 124 5.83 3.48 -14.03
C ILE A 124 4.70 4.18 -13.30
N TRP A 125 3.81 3.39 -12.76
CA TRP A 125 2.67 3.82 -11.97
C TRP A 125 2.91 3.55 -10.49
N THR A 126 2.26 4.32 -9.64
CA THR A 126 2.09 4.01 -8.23
C THR A 126 0.71 4.48 -7.76
N TYR A 127 0.38 4.22 -6.51
CA TYR A 127 -0.92 4.50 -5.93
C TYR A 127 -0.79 5.49 -4.78
N ARG A 128 -1.38 6.69 -4.91
CA ARG A 128 -1.42 7.73 -3.88
C ARG A 128 -2.83 7.83 -3.30
N GLY A 129 -2.94 7.92 -1.99
CA GLY A 129 -4.22 8.02 -1.30
C GLY A 129 -5.13 9.12 -1.86
N LYS A 130 -6.40 8.81 -2.05
CA LYS A 130 -7.43 9.76 -2.47
C LYS A 130 -7.71 10.78 -1.36
N ALA A 131 -8.12 11.98 -1.73
CA ALA A 131 -8.49 13.02 -0.78
C ALA A 131 -9.58 12.57 0.21
N LEU A 132 -10.56 11.76 -0.24
CA LEU A 132 -11.58 11.17 0.64
C LEU A 132 -10.98 10.22 1.68
N ALA A 133 -10.04 9.36 1.29
CA ALA A 133 -9.39 8.43 2.21
C ALA A 133 -8.50 9.16 3.24
N GLU A 134 -7.88 10.29 2.85
CA GLU A 134 -7.16 11.17 3.76
C GLU A 134 -8.12 11.90 4.72
N ALA A 135 -9.29 12.34 4.24
CA ALA A 135 -10.31 12.95 5.06
C ALA A 135 -10.88 11.98 6.10
N TRP A 136 -11.14 10.72 5.73
CA TRP A 136 -11.54 9.67 6.67
C TRP A 136 -10.48 9.41 7.74
N PHE A 137 -9.21 9.37 7.37
CA PHE A 137 -8.14 9.27 8.36
C PHE A 137 -8.15 10.46 9.33
N ALA A 138 -8.23 11.69 8.81
CA ALA A 138 -8.25 12.89 9.65
C ALA A 138 -9.45 12.91 10.60
N GLN A 139 -10.64 12.55 10.12
CA GLN A 139 -11.84 12.41 10.94
C GLN A 139 -11.67 11.34 12.01
N GLY A 140 -11.18 10.15 11.63
CA GLY A 140 -10.97 9.05 12.57
C GLY A 140 -9.92 9.37 13.62
N ALA A 141 -8.83 10.03 13.25
CA ALA A 141 -7.79 10.46 14.19
C ALA A 141 -8.33 11.51 15.18
N ALA A 142 -9.09 12.50 14.69
CA ALA A 142 -9.67 13.55 15.54
C ALA A 142 -10.71 12.99 16.53
N THR A 143 -11.40 11.91 16.18
CA THR A 143 -12.45 11.29 17.02
C THR A 143 -11.96 10.07 17.82
N GLY A 144 -10.68 9.69 17.71
CA GLY A 144 -10.12 8.50 18.36
C GLY A 144 -10.59 7.17 17.75
N LYS A 145 -11.19 7.20 16.56
CA LYS A 145 -11.74 6.03 15.86
C LYS A 145 -10.83 5.47 14.76
N ALA A 146 -9.73 6.14 14.41
CA ALA A 146 -8.77 5.61 13.44
C ALA A 146 -7.89 4.56 14.09
N VAL A 147 -7.72 3.41 13.41
CA VAL A 147 -6.90 2.29 13.87
C VAL A 147 -6.16 1.66 12.69
N VAL A 148 -4.96 1.14 12.91
CA VAL A 148 -4.27 0.25 11.98
C VAL A 148 -4.62 -1.20 12.36
N ASN A 149 -5.07 -2.00 11.38
CA ASN A 149 -5.23 -3.44 11.60
C ASN A 149 -3.85 -4.09 11.77
N ALA A 150 -3.62 -4.76 12.92
CA ALA A 150 -2.37 -5.43 13.23
C ALA A 150 -1.98 -6.46 12.16
N HIS A 151 -2.94 -7.21 11.63
CA HIS A 151 -2.69 -8.16 10.54
C HIS A 151 -2.19 -7.47 9.27
N TYR A 152 -2.80 -6.34 8.88
CA TYR A 152 -2.34 -5.57 7.73
C TYR A 152 -0.95 -4.96 7.96
N HIS A 153 -0.68 -4.47 9.17
CA HIS A 153 0.65 -3.99 9.55
C HIS A 153 1.71 -5.10 9.40
N THR A 154 1.40 -6.31 9.87
CA THR A 154 2.27 -7.48 9.70
C THR A 154 2.47 -7.83 8.23
N ILE A 155 1.41 -7.85 7.40
CA ILE A 155 1.53 -8.08 5.96
C ILE A 155 2.52 -7.10 5.30
N VAL A 156 2.45 -5.81 5.67
CA VAL A 156 3.36 -4.81 5.11
C VAL A 156 4.79 -5.05 5.58
N THR A 157 5.03 -5.26 6.87
CA THR A 157 6.38 -5.49 7.41
C THR A 157 7.01 -6.77 6.89
N ASP A 158 6.24 -7.87 6.80
CA ASP A 158 6.71 -9.15 6.25
C ASP A 158 7.04 -9.03 4.75
N ALA A 159 6.26 -8.24 4.01
CA ALA A 159 6.55 -7.96 2.61
C ALA A 159 7.94 -7.30 2.45
N PHE A 160 8.28 -6.32 3.28
CA PHE A 160 9.61 -5.71 3.26
C PHE A 160 10.69 -6.66 3.78
N ALA A 161 10.42 -7.44 4.83
CA ALA A 161 11.34 -8.44 5.37
C ALA A 161 11.70 -9.52 4.35
N SER A 162 10.80 -9.88 3.44
CA SER A 162 11.03 -10.87 2.40
C SER A 162 12.12 -10.48 1.40
N HIS A 163 12.48 -9.19 1.31
CA HIS A 163 13.57 -8.65 0.51
C HIS A 163 14.90 -8.50 1.28
N GLY A 164 14.94 -8.92 2.53
CA GLY A 164 16.12 -8.91 3.38
C GLY A 164 16.09 -7.85 4.49
N LYS A 165 16.98 -8.05 5.48
CA LYS A 165 17.03 -7.24 6.69
C LYS A 165 17.32 -5.76 6.42
N GLU A 166 18.22 -5.48 5.48
CA GLU A 166 18.58 -4.10 5.13
C GLU A 166 17.41 -3.35 4.52
N PHE A 167 16.65 -4.01 3.64
CA PHE A 167 15.47 -3.44 3.00
C PHE A 167 14.35 -3.14 4.00
N LEU A 168 14.15 -4.00 5.00
CA LEU A 168 13.24 -3.76 6.11
C LEU A 168 13.72 -2.60 7.00
N THR A 169 15.02 -2.54 7.30
CA THR A 169 15.59 -1.44 8.09
C THR A 169 15.36 -0.09 7.40
N GLU A 170 15.57 -0.04 6.09
CA GLU A 170 15.30 1.15 5.30
C GLU A 170 13.81 1.51 5.28
N TYR A 171 12.91 0.51 5.18
CA TYR A 171 11.46 0.75 5.33
C TYR A 171 11.14 1.49 6.64
N HIS A 172 11.67 1.03 7.76
CA HIS A 172 11.46 1.69 9.05
C HIS A 172 12.08 3.10 9.11
N ALA A 173 13.23 3.31 8.50
CA ALA A 173 13.89 4.61 8.47
C ALA A 173 13.17 5.63 7.57
N THR A 174 12.47 5.18 6.53
CA THR A 174 11.79 6.02 5.52
C THR A 174 10.27 6.07 5.68
N THR A 175 9.73 5.47 6.74
CA THR A 175 8.29 5.42 7.01
C THR A 175 7.98 6.11 8.33
N GLU A 176 7.10 7.10 8.31
CA GLU A 176 6.57 7.69 9.53
C GLU A 176 5.72 6.64 10.26
N ALA A 177 6.02 6.42 11.54
CA ALA A 177 5.25 5.48 12.35
C ALA A 177 3.76 5.85 12.42
N PRO A 178 2.85 4.88 12.54
CA PRO A 178 1.43 5.18 12.75
C PRO A 178 1.21 6.06 13.98
N THR A 179 0.45 7.12 13.82
CA THR A 179 0.06 8.03 14.92
C THR A 179 -1.22 7.58 15.62
N VAL A 180 -1.81 6.48 15.15
CA VAL A 180 -3.05 5.88 15.69
C VAL A 180 -2.78 4.45 16.15
N PRO A 181 -3.60 3.89 17.07
CA PRO A 181 -3.35 2.56 17.62
C PRO A 181 -3.29 1.45 16.56
N ILE A 182 -2.38 0.49 16.75
CA ILE A 182 -2.36 -0.77 16.01
C ILE A 182 -3.14 -1.79 16.83
N ARG A 183 -4.21 -2.38 16.29
CA ARG A 183 -5.10 -3.32 16.99
C ARG A 183 -5.39 -4.56 16.13
N PRO A 184 -5.53 -5.75 16.74
CA PRO A 184 -6.15 -6.88 16.04
C PRO A 184 -7.61 -6.52 15.73
N LEU A 185 -8.06 -6.83 14.52
CA LEU A 185 -9.43 -6.65 14.07
C LEU A 185 -9.94 -7.98 13.51
N GLN A 186 -11.18 -8.34 13.88
CA GLN A 186 -11.86 -9.52 13.35
C GLN A 186 -12.68 -9.12 12.13
N THR A 187 -12.68 -9.98 11.11
CA THR A 187 -13.54 -9.82 9.93
C THR A 187 -14.85 -10.58 10.12
N ALA A 188 -15.93 -10.02 9.59
CA ALA A 188 -17.23 -10.71 9.53
C ALA A 188 -17.16 -11.97 8.66
#